data_b51146a99576e8dfc738c4cf2afd3c3b
#
_entry.id   b51146a99576e8dfc738c4cf2afd3c3b
#
_cell.length_a   1.000
_cell.length_b   1.000
_cell.length_c   1.000
_cell.angle_alpha   90.00
_cell.angle_beta   90.00
_cell.angle_gamma   90.00
#
_symmetry.space_group_name_H-M   'P 1'
#
loop_
_entity.id
_entity.type
_entity.pdbx_description
1 polymer ?
#
loop_
_entity_poly.entity_id
_entity_poly.type
_entity_poly.pdbx_seq_one_letter_code
_entity_poly.pdbx_strand_id
1 'polypeptide(L)'
;MITIVKADGAAERQQIEAMRRRAAETGAGIEQSAREIMEAVRRRGYEAVREYSMKFDGNEPYEISKTQLKAAADRIEGKLLAALQRSGENIRAYQTELLTRTKEWESPMKGGTVGQIVRGLSRVGIYVPGGRAAYPSSVLMNAVPAKVAGCGEVIMVTPPTENLNDAVLAAAWVAGVDRVIAVGGVQAVAALTYGAGFIPRVDKLVGPGNASWRRPNEWPMAHWTLIWWRAPLRFWSLQMKQQIPHIQPQTCFHRQSTM
;
A
#
# COMPACT_ATOMS: atom_id res chain seq x y z
N MET A 1 27.84 18.20 3.51
CA MET A 1 28.16 18.91 4.79
C MET A 1 26.84 19.14 5.50
N ILE A 2 26.74 18.82 6.77
CA ILE A 2 25.52 19.03 7.59
C ILE A 2 25.57 20.48 8.07
N THR A 3 24.52 21.24 7.79
CA THR A 3 24.37 22.61 8.29
C THR A 3 23.91 22.58 9.73
N ILE A 4 24.72 23.09 10.64
CA ILE A 4 24.37 23.24 12.05
C ILE A 4 23.77 24.63 12.25
N VAL A 5 22.53 24.69 12.70
CA VAL A 5 21.82 25.92 13.00
C VAL A 5 21.71 26.07 14.51
N LYS A 6 22.12 27.22 15.06
CA LYS A 6 21.92 27.52 16.47
C LYS A 6 20.46 27.81 16.76
N ALA A 7 19.94 27.27 17.86
CA ALA A 7 18.59 27.53 18.33
C ALA A 7 18.57 28.86 19.10
N ASP A 8 18.39 29.97 18.38
CA ASP A 8 18.34 31.34 18.93
C ASP A 8 16.95 31.97 18.84
N GLY A 9 15.94 31.21 18.43
CA GLY A 9 14.55 31.66 18.23
C GLY A 9 14.27 32.26 16.86
N ALA A 10 15.28 32.55 16.06
CA ALA A 10 15.13 33.15 14.72
C ALA A 10 15.70 32.26 13.62
N ALA A 11 16.95 31.86 13.74
CA ALA A 11 17.64 31.10 12.68
C ALA A 11 17.02 29.71 12.43
N GLU A 12 16.64 29.01 13.49
CA GLU A 12 15.93 27.72 13.35
C GLU A 12 14.54 27.88 12.74
N ARG A 13 13.78 28.95 13.07
CA ARG A 13 12.47 29.22 12.46
C ARG A 13 12.59 29.47 10.97
N GLN A 14 13.57 30.30 10.58
CA GLN A 14 13.84 30.58 9.18
C GLN A 14 14.20 29.30 8.41
N GLN A 15 15.01 28.42 9.01
CA GLN A 15 15.36 27.13 8.41
C GLN A 15 14.15 26.21 8.28
N ILE A 16 13.30 26.13 9.31
CA ILE A 16 12.07 25.33 9.29
C ILE A 16 11.12 25.86 8.20
N GLU A 17 10.96 27.17 8.08
CA GLU A 17 10.13 27.77 7.04
C GLU A 17 10.69 27.52 5.64
N ALA A 18 12.00 27.63 5.45
CA ALA A 18 12.65 27.31 4.18
C ALA A 18 12.44 25.83 3.79
N MET A 19 12.50 24.90 4.76
CA MET A 19 12.19 23.49 4.54
C MET A 19 10.72 23.27 4.18
N ARG A 20 9.79 23.97 4.86
CA ARG A 20 8.34 23.92 4.57
C ARG A 20 8.02 24.44 3.17
N ARG A 21 8.60 25.57 2.76
CA ARG A 21 8.44 26.13 1.40
C ARG A 21 8.92 25.17 0.34
N ARG A 22 10.15 24.66 0.47
CA ARG A 22 10.70 23.64 -0.48
C ARG A 22 9.80 22.41 -0.56
N ALA A 23 9.30 21.93 0.57
CA ALA A 23 8.39 20.77 0.58
C ALA A 23 7.05 21.09 -0.11
N ALA A 24 6.56 22.31 -0.01
CA ALA A 24 5.33 22.76 -0.67
C ALA A 24 5.52 22.95 -2.18
N GLU A 25 6.58 23.62 -2.60
CA GLU A 25 6.90 23.89 -4.01
C GLU A 25 7.18 22.60 -4.79
N THR A 26 7.97 21.68 -4.21
CA THR A 26 8.24 20.38 -4.83
C THR A 26 6.96 19.53 -4.92
N GLY A 27 5.99 19.74 -4.03
CA GLY A 27 4.75 18.98 -3.98
C GLY A 27 3.77 19.29 -5.11
N ALA A 28 3.63 20.56 -5.50
CA ALA A 28 2.59 20.98 -6.44
C ALA A 28 2.78 20.44 -7.87
N GLY A 29 4.00 20.47 -8.40
CA GLY A 29 4.29 19.94 -9.73
C GLY A 29 4.17 18.41 -9.81
N ILE A 30 4.59 17.71 -8.75
CA ILE A 30 4.48 16.25 -8.65
C ILE A 30 3.02 15.85 -8.56
N GLU A 31 2.21 16.59 -7.82
CA GLU A 31 0.78 16.31 -7.66
C GLU A 31 0.03 16.47 -8.99
N GLN A 32 0.30 17.54 -9.73
CA GLN A 32 -0.31 17.76 -11.04
C GLN A 32 0.02 16.61 -12.01
N SER A 33 1.30 16.26 -12.13
CA SER A 33 1.72 15.13 -12.97
C SER A 33 1.07 13.81 -12.55
N ALA A 34 0.93 13.56 -11.24
CA ALA A 34 0.26 12.37 -10.75
C ALA A 34 -1.23 12.35 -11.11
N ARG A 35 -1.93 13.49 -11.01
CA ARG A 35 -3.34 13.63 -11.42
C ARG A 35 -3.51 13.34 -12.92
N GLU A 36 -2.63 13.88 -13.75
CA GLU A 36 -2.66 13.65 -15.20
C GLU A 36 -2.50 12.17 -15.56
N ILE A 37 -1.55 11.48 -14.91
CA ILE A 37 -1.35 10.04 -15.13
C ILE A 37 -2.57 9.24 -14.66
N MET A 38 -3.11 9.54 -13.48
CA MET A 38 -4.30 8.87 -12.94
C MET A 38 -5.49 9.03 -13.89
N GLU A 39 -5.74 10.24 -14.39
CA GLU A 39 -6.85 10.52 -15.30
C GLU A 39 -6.63 9.87 -16.68
N ALA A 40 -5.39 9.85 -17.18
CA ALA A 40 -5.05 9.15 -18.41
C ALA A 40 -5.33 7.64 -18.31
N VAL A 41 -4.93 7.01 -17.21
CA VAL A 41 -5.19 5.58 -16.98
C VAL A 41 -6.68 5.32 -16.80
N ARG A 42 -7.40 6.20 -16.11
CA ARG A 42 -8.85 6.10 -15.96
C ARG A 42 -9.58 6.11 -17.31
N ARG A 43 -9.15 6.95 -18.25
CA ARG A 43 -9.77 7.10 -19.57
C ARG A 43 -9.34 6.05 -20.58
N ARG A 44 -8.04 5.76 -20.66
CA ARG A 44 -7.44 4.91 -21.69
C ARG A 44 -7.07 3.52 -21.21
N GLY A 45 -7.21 3.23 -19.90
CA GLY A 45 -6.93 1.92 -19.33
C GLY A 45 -5.47 1.50 -19.51
N TYR A 46 -5.26 0.27 -19.95
CA TYR A 46 -3.95 -0.35 -20.08
C TYR A 46 -3.02 0.36 -21.07
N GLU A 47 -3.55 0.95 -22.12
CA GLU A 47 -2.75 1.71 -23.10
C GLU A 47 -1.96 2.84 -22.41
N ALA A 48 -2.61 3.61 -21.54
CA ALA A 48 -1.94 4.65 -20.78
C ALA A 48 -0.92 4.07 -19.80
N VAL A 49 -1.23 2.95 -19.13
CA VAL A 49 -0.25 2.28 -18.24
C VAL A 49 0.99 1.87 -19.01
N ARG A 50 0.83 1.27 -20.18
CA ARG A 50 1.91 0.86 -21.08
C ARG A 50 2.77 2.05 -21.51
N GLU A 51 2.14 3.13 -21.98
CA GLU A 51 2.79 4.35 -22.43
C GLU A 51 3.68 4.97 -21.32
N TYR A 52 3.11 5.13 -20.11
CA TYR A 52 3.87 5.70 -18.99
C TYR A 52 4.95 4.74 -18.48
N SER A 53 4.72 3.43 -18.50
CA SER A 53 5.76 2.45 -18.14
C SER A 53 6.92 2.48 -19.12
N MET A 54 6.67 2.54 -20.41
CA MET A 54 7.72 2.71 -21.41
C MET A 54 8.48 4.03 -21.23
N LYS A 55 7.75 5.11 -20.93
CA LYS A 55 8.35 6.44 -20.72
C LYS A 55 9.25 6.53 -19.49
N PHE A 56 8.85 5.93 -18.36
CA PHE A 56 9.53 6.09 -17.08
C PHE A 56 10.43 4.91 -16.71
N ASP A 57 10.03 3.72 -17.08
CA ASP A 57 10.70 2.48 -16.68
C ASP A 57 11.42 1.80 -17.87
N GLY A 58 11.16 2.25 -19.11
CA GLY A 58 11.73 1.66 -20.34
C GLY A 58 11.20 0.26 -20.67
N ASN A 59 10.21 -0.23 -19.94
CA ASN A 59 9.66 -1.57 -20.09
C ASN A 59 8.14 -1.54 -20.10
N GLU A 60 7.52 -2.49 -20.81
CA GLU A 60 6.09 -2.73 -20.68
C GLU A 60 5.78 -3.47 -19.37
N PRO A 61 4.59 -3.27 -18.79
CA PRO A 61 4.15 -4.06 -17.64
C PRO A 61 4.07 -5.55 -17.97
N TYR A 62 4.59 -6.40 -17.08
CA TYR A 62 4.49 -7.85 -17.24
C TYR A 62 4.29 -8.54 -15.89
N GLU A 63 3.72 -9.74 -15.92
CA GLU A 63 3.51 -10.55 -14.73
C GLU A 63 4.68 -11.50 -14.51
N ILE A 64 5.15 -11.58 -13.27
CA ILE A 64 6.22 -12.47 -12.83
C ILE A 64 5.55 -13.76 -12.35
N SER A 65 5.87 -14.87 -12.99
CA SER A 65 5.28 -16.16 -12.69
C SER A 65 5.69 -16.70 -11.31
N LYS A 66 4.85 -17.54 -10.72
CA LYS A 66 5.18 -18.24 -9.47
C LYS A 66 6.46 -19.08 -9.57
N THR A 67 6.74 -19.62 -10.74
CA THR A 67 7.98 -20.35 -11.02
C THR A 67 9.20 -19.43 -10.89
N GLN A 68 9.10 -18.20 -11.39
CA GLN A 68 10.18 -17.21 -11.26
C GLN A 68 10.36 -16.76 -9.80
N LEU A 69 9.27 -16.61 -9.03
CA LEU A 69 9.35 -16.29 -7.59
C LEU A 69 10.05 -17.40 -6.82
N LYS A 70 9.70 -18.67 -7.11
CA LYS A 70 10.37 -19.82 -6.50
C LYS A 70 11.85 -19.88 -6.89
N ALA A 71 12.16 -19.72 -8.16
CA ALA A 71 13.55 -19.70 -8.64
C ALA A 71 14.38 -18.57 -7.99
N ALA A 72 13.77 -17.41 -7.73
CA ALA A 72 14.44 -16.34 -6.99
C ALA A 72 14.71 -16.74 -5.53
N ALA A 73 13.77 -17.43 -4.87
CA ALA A 73 13.98 -17.97 -3.52
C ALA A 73 15.09 -19.02 -3.48
N ASP A 74 15.22 -19.82 -4.54
CA ASP A 74 16.27 -20.86 -4.66
C ASP A 74 17.67 -20.24 -4.95
N ARG A 75 17.74 -19.02 -5.50
CA ARG A 75 19.01 -18.32 -5.80
C ARG A 75 19.60 -17.54 -4.65
N ILE A 76 18.79 -17.08 -3.69
CA ILE A 76 19.30 -16.32 -2.55
C ILE A 76 20.06 -17.22 -1.56
N GLU A 77 20.93 -16.60 -0.78
CA GLU A 77 21.67 -17.32 0.29
C GLU A 77 20.69 -18.00 1.26
N GLY A 78 20.94 -19.28 1.60
CA GLY A 78 20.07 -20.05 2.50
C GLY A 78 19.84 -19.39 3.87
N LYS A 79 20.85 -18.66 4.42
CA LYS A 79 20.70 -17.88 5.65
C LYS A 79 19.69 -16.74 5.50
N LEU A 80 19.68 -16.07 4.34
CA LEU A 80 18.74 -15.01 4.06
C LEU A 80 17.33 -15.57 3.89
N LEU A 81 17.17 -16.66 3.15
CA LEU A 81 15.88 -17.33 3.00
C LEU A 81 15.30 -17.76 4.35
N ALA A 82 16.12 -18.39 5.21
CA ALA A 82 15.70 -18.78 6.56
C ALA A 82 15.29 -17.57 7.42
N ALA A 83 15.99 -16.44 7.28
CA ALA A 83 15.64 -15.20 7.98
C ALA A 83 14.30 -14.63 7.49
N LEU A 84 14.03 -14.65 6.18
CA LEU A 84 12.75 -14.22 5.61
C LEU A 84 11.60 -15.12 6.07
N GLN A 85 11.79 -16.43 6.06
CA GLN A 85 10.82 -17.41 6.56
C GLN A 85 10.47 -17.16 8.03
N ARG A 86 11.48 -17.08 8.90
CA ARG A 86 11.32 -16.79 10.33
C ARG A 86 10.60 -15.46 10.56
N SER A 87 10.98 -14.42 9.81
CA SER A 87 10.31 -13.11 9.88
C SER A 87 8.84 -13.22 9.47
N GLY A 88 8.53 -13.94 8.40
CA GLY A 88 7.17 -14.20 7.93
C GLY A 88 6.34 -14.95 8.97
N GLU A 89 6.91 -15.96 9.63
CA GLU A 89 6.28 -16.72 10.71
C GLU A 89 5.96 -15.84 11.92
N ASN A 90 6.91 -15.01 12.35
CA ASN A 90 6.72 -14.08 13.48
C ASN A 90 5.61 -13.06 13.18
N ILE A 91 5.60 -12.49 11.98
CA ILE A 91 4.55 -11.56 11.55
C ILE A 91 3.21 -12.29 11.52
N ARG A 92 3.15 -13.50 10.99
CA ARG A 92 1.93 -14.32 10.92
C ARG A 92 1.39 -14.60 12.32
N ALA A 93 2.24 -15.07 13.24
CA ALA A 93 1.85 -15.36 14.61
C ALA A 93 1.26 -14.13 15.30
N TYR A 94 1.93 -12.98 15.18
CA TYR A 94 1.45 -11.73 15.75
C TYR A 94 0.11 -11.28 15.14
N GLN A 95 -0.01 -11.32 13.82
CA GLN A 95 -1.24 -10.90 13.13
C GLN A 95 -2.41 -11.86 13.41
N THR A 96 -2.14 -13.15 13.57
CA THR A 96 -3.16 -14.13 13.98
C THR A 96 -3.67 -13.82 15.38
N GLU A 97 -2.77 -13.49 16.33
CA GLU A 97 -3.16 -13.08 17.67
C GLU A 97 -4.03 -11.82 17.67
N LEU A 98 -3.71 -10.84 16.81
CA LEU A 98 -4.56 -9.65 16.63
C LEU A 98 -5.94 -10.00 16.06
N LEU A 99 -5.98 -10.88 15.07
CA LEU A 99 -7.24 -11.31 14.45
C LEU A 99 -8.15 -12.01 15.45
N THR A 100 -7.60 -12.85 16.33
CA THR A 100 -8.39 -13.55 17.38
C THR A 100 -9.04 -12.59 18.36
N ARG A 101 -8.48 -11.39 18.54
CA ARG A 101 -9.05 -10.33 19.39
C ARG A 101 -10.13 -9.52 18.69
N THR A 102 -10.22 -9.61 17.38
CA THR A 102 -11.23 -8.95 16.55
C THR A 102 -12.36 -9.94 16.30
N LYS A 103 -13.27 -10.10 17.27
CA LYS A 103 -14.36 -11.09 17.21
C LYS A 103 -15.58 -10.56 16.50
N GLU A 104 -16.24 -11.43 15.77
CA GLU A 104 -17.65 -11.23 15.39
C GLU A 104 -18.52 -11.35 16.63
N TRP A 105 -19.53 -10.52 16.70
CA TRP A 105 -20.52 -10.58 17.78
C TRP A 105 -21.86 -10.06 17.29
N GLU A 106 -22.93 -10.60 17.88
CA GLU A 106 -24.30 -10.13 17.70
C GLU A 106 -24.94 -9.94 19.06
N SER A 107 -25.78 -8.94 19.19
CA SER A 107 -26.54 -8.65 20.39
C SER A 107 -27.99 -8.28 20.04
N PRO A 108 -28.98 -8.96 20.59
CA PRO A 108 -30.38 -8.61 20.39
C PRO A 108 -30.68 -7.26 21.05
N MET A 109 -31.44 -6.42 20.37
CA MET A 109 -31.97 -5.16 20.88
C MET A 109 -33.44 -5.05 20.61
N LYS A 110 -34.12 -4.08 21.29
CA LYS A 110 -35.52 -3.82 21.05
C LYS A 110 -35.75 -3.34 19.61
N GLY A 111 -36.32 -4.23 18.80
CA GLY A 111 -36.62 -3.96 17.40
C GLY A 111 -35.60 -4.48 16.38
N GLY A 112 -34.56 -5.23 16.81
CA GLY A 112 -33.59 -5.81 15.88
C GLY A 112 -32.38 -6.45 16.55
N THR A 113 -31.39 -6.76 15.75
CA THR A 113 -30.09 -7.25 16.20
C THR A 113 -29.00 -6.30 15.73
N VAL A 114 -28.04 -6.01 16.60
CA VAL A 114 -26.82 -5.26 16.24
C VAL A 114 -25.61 -6.17 16.37
N GLY A 115 -24.60 -5.94 15.55
CA GLY A 115 -23.43 -6.81 15.59
C GLY A 115 -22.24 -6.26 14.82
N GLN A 116 -21.15 -6.99 14.87
CA GLN A 116 -19.93 -6.74 14.11
C GLN A 116 -19.60 -7.97 13.28
N ILE A 117 -19.41 -7.78 11.98
CA ILE A 117 -18.97 -8.81 11.06
C ILE A 117 -17.54 -8.48 10.63
N VAL A 118 -16.65 -9.47 10.64
CA VAL A 118 -15.23 -9.35 10.25
C VAL A 118 -14.99 -10.18 9.00
N ARG A 119 -14.60 -9.54 7.90
CA ARG A 119 -14.35 -10.23 6.62
C ARG A 119 -13.09 -9.72 5.96
N GLY A 120 -12.33 -10.62 5.33
CA GLY A 120 -11.23 -10.28 4.46
C GLY A 120 -11.70 -9.51 3.22
N LEU A 121 -10.86 -8.62 2.70
CA LEU A 121 -11.10 -7.94 1.43
C LEU A 121 -10.97 -8.92 0.27
N SER A 122 -11.66 -8.67 -0.84
CA SER A 122 -11.54 -9.53 -2.03
C SER A 122 -10.15 -9.44 -2.63
N ARG A 123 -9.61 -8.22 -2.83
CA ARG A 123 -8.27 -7.99 -3.39
C ARG A 123 -7.52 -6.90 -2.65
N VAL A 124 -6.24 -7.13 -2.40
CA VAL A 124 -5.32 -6.16 -1.82
C VAL A 124 -4.12 -5.98 -2.74
N GLY A 125 -3.84 -4.72 -3.11
CA GLY A 125 -2.63 -4.34 -3.82
C GLY A 125 -1.54 -3.96 -2.83
N ILE A 126 -0.31 -4.42 -3.06
CA ILE A 126 0.86 -3.96 -2.31
C ILE A 126 1.85 -3.34 -3.27
N TYR A 127 2.28 -2.13 -2.97
CA TYR A 127 3.34 -1.46 -3.72
C TYR A 127 4.66 -1.66 -3.02
N VAL A 128 5.63 -2.23 -3.73
CA VAL A 128 7.00 -2.42 -3.22
C VAL A 128 7.93 -1.59 -4.08
N PRO A 129 8.59 -0.55 -3.52
CA PRO A 129 9.46 0.29 -4.32
C PRO A 129 10.65 -0.51 -4.85
N GLY A 130 10.99 -0.23 -6.10
CA GLY A 130 12.26 -0.63 -6.70
C GLY A 130 13.37 0.38 -6.40
N GLY A 131 14.58 0.14 -6.92
CA GLY A 131 15.71 1.04 -6.84
C GLY A 131 16.90 0.47 -6.07
N ARG A 132 17.78 1.36 -5.57
CA ARG A 132 19.07 0.97 -4.97
C ARG A 132 18.95 0.12 -3.71
N ALA A 133 17.85 0.21 -3.00
CA ALA A 133 17.63 -0.57 -1.78
C ALA A 133 16.52 -1.60 -2.00
N ALA A 134 16.81 -2.86 -1.72
CA ALA A 134 15.83 -3.92 -1.66
C ALA A 134 15.02 -3.82 -0.37
N TYR A 135 13.70 -3.99 -0.46
CA TYR A 135 12.80 -3.95 0.69
C TYR A 135 12.01 -5.26 0.87
N PRO A 136 12.66 -6.42 1.06
CA PRO A 136 11.95 -7.68 1.29
C PRO A 136 11.07 -7.64 2.55
N SER A 137 11.48 -6.87 3.56
CA SER A 137 10.68 -6.62 4.76
C SER A 137 9.35 -5.94 4.47
N SER A 138 9.31 -4.99 3.50
CA SER A 138 8.07 -4.35 3.10
C SER A 138 7.09 -5.33 2.46
N VAL A 139 7.59 -6.33 1.74
CA VAL A 139 6.76 -7.40 1.20
C VAL A 139 6.11 -8.19 2.33
N LEU A 140 6.92 -8.71 3.26
CA LEU A 140 6.42 -9.51 4.39
C LEU A 140 5.43 -8.71 5.26
N MET A 141 5.78 -7.46 5.60
CA MET A 141 4.97 -6.59 6.47
C MET A 141 3.61 -6.19 5.84
N ASN A 142 3.46 -6.27 4.53
CA ASN A 142 2.20 -5.96 3.86
C ASN A 142 1.44 -7.22 3.43
N ALA A 143 2.12 -8.21 2.87
CA ALA A 143 1.47 -9.39 2.33
C ALA A 143 1.01 -10.37 3.42
N VAL A 144 1.86 -10.64 4.43
CA VAL A 144 1.51 -11.60 5.49
C VAL A 144 0.27 -11.18 6.28
N PRO A 145 0.13 -9.91 6.73
CA PRO A 145 -1.10 -9.45 7.37
C PRO A 145 -2.33 -9.57 6.47
N ALA A 146 -2.22 -9.26 5.17
CA ALA A 146 -3.32 -9.41 4.23
C ALA A 146 -3.76 -10.88 4.11
N LYS A 147 -2.81 -11.82 4.05
CA LYS A 147 -3.12 -13.27 4.04
C LYS A 147 -3.76 -13.74 5.35
N VAL A 148 -3.26 -13.30 6.50
CA VAL A 148 -3.86 -13.63 7.81
C VAL A 148 -5.28 -13.08 7.93
N ALA A 149 -5.52 -11.87 7.41
CA ALA A 149 -6.86 -11.27 7.40
C ALA A 149 -7.86 -11.99 6.45
N GLY A 150 -7.43 -13.02 5.74
CA GLY A 150 -8.29 -13.77 4.82
C GLY A 150 -8.61 -13.03 3.52
N CYS A 151 -7.72 -12.11 3.07
CA CYS A 151 -7.90 -11.47 1.77
C CYS A 151 -7.85 -12.51 0.65
N GLY A 152 -8.79 -12.41 -0.30
CA GLY A 152 -8.95 -13.39 -1.37
C GLY A 152 -7.75 -13.42 -2.32
N GLU A 153 -7.23 -12.26 -2.69
CA GLU A 153 -6.08 -12.14 -3.59
C GLU A 153 -5.15 -11.00 -3.14
N VAL A 154 -3.85 -11.27 -3.06
CA VAL A 154 -2.81 -10.27 -2.76
C VAL A 154 -1.95 -10.07 -4.00
N ILE A 155 -1.96 -8.86 -4.55
CA ILE A 155 -1.27 -8.47 -5.78
C ILE A 155 -0.15 -7.52 -5.44
N MET A 156 1.07 -7.87 -5.75
CA MET A 156 2.24 -7.01 -5.59
C MET A 156 2.57 -6.31 -6.90
N VAL A 157 2.84 -5.00 -6.82
CA VAL A 157 3.46 -4.27 -7.92
C VAL A 157 4.82 -3.76 -7.49
N THR A 158 5.79 -3.80 -8.40
CA THR A 158 7.14 -3.30 -8.20
C THR A 158 7.69 -2.75 -9.52
N PRO A 159 8.43 -1.63 -9.53
CA PRO A 159 9.00 -1.11 -10.75
C PRO A 159 9.88 -2.16 -11.44
N PRO A 160 9.78 -2.32 -12.77
CA PRO A 160 10.69 -3.15 -13.52
C PRO A 160 12.10 -2.55 -13.42
N THR A 161 13.07 -3.39 -13.11
CA THR A 161 14.49 -3.07 -13.14
C THR A 161 15.19 -4.11 -14.00
N GLU A 162 16.34 -3.78 -14.60
CA GLU A 162 17.13 -4.73 -15.40
C GLU A 162 17.36 -6.05 -14.65
N ASN A 163 17.54 -5.96 -13.33
CA ASN A 163 17.62 -7.12 -12.45
C ASN A 163 16.66 -6.93 -11.28
N LEU A 164 15.49 -7.56 -11.35
CA LEU A 164 14.58 -7.63 -10.21
C LEU A 164 15.30 -8.29 -9.03
N ASN A 165 15.23 -7.66 -7.87
CA ASN A 165 15.95 -8.14 -6.69
C ASN A 165 15.40 -9.49 -6.20
N ASP A 166 16.20 -10.53 -6.26
CA ASP A 166 15.82 -11.89 -5.84
C ASP A 166 15.33 -11.96 -4.39
N ALA A 167 15.86 -11.16 -3.47
CA ALA A 167 15.38 -11.13 -2.09
C ALA A 167 13.94 -10.58 -1.97
N VAL A 168 13.54 -9.64 -2.83
CA VAL A 168 12.17 -9.12 -2.88
C VAL A 168 11.22 -10.16 -3.45
N LEU A 169 11.62 -10.85 -4.53
CA LEU A 169 10.84 -11.93 -5.15
C LEU A 169 10.73 -13.15 -4.21
N ALA A 170 11.81 -13.51 -3.52
CA ALA A 170 11.81 -14.56 -2.50
C ALA A 170 10.88 -14.21 -1.32
N ALA A 171 10.87 -12.95 -0.87
CA ALA A 171 9.94 -12.50 0.15
C ALA A 171 8.48 -12.58 -0.32
N ALA A 172 8.20 -12.29 -1.60
CA ALA A 172 6.87 -12.46 -2.18
C ALA A 172 6.45 -13.94 -2.21
N TRP A 173 7.38 -14.83 -2.54
CA TRP A 173 7.17 -16.27 -2.45
C TRP A 173 6.87 -16.74 -1.03
N VAL A 174 7.71 -16.36 -0.06
CA VAL A 174 7.56 -16.71 1.36
C VAL A 174 6.25 -16.16 1.95
N ALA A 175 5.87 -14.95 1.59
CA ALA A 175 4.62 -14.32 2.04
C ALA A 175 3.37 -14.93 1.39
N GLY A 176 3.52 -15.71 0.31
CA GLY A 176 2.39 -16.28 -0.43
C GLY A 176 1.62 -15.25 -1.24
N VAL A 177 2.32 -14.28 -1.85
CA VAL A 177 1.72 -13.32 -2.78
C VAL A 177 1.14 -14.07 -3.98
N ASP A 178 -0.09 -13.73 -4.38
CA ASP A 178 -0.79 -14.45 -5.44
C ASP A 178 -0.29 -14.06 -6.82
N ARG A 179 -0.09 -12.76 -7.04
CA ARG A 179 0.39 -12.21 -8.31
C ARG A 179 1.43 -11.13 -8.06
N VAL A 180 2.46 -11.12 -8.88
CA VAL A 180 3.50 -10.08 -8.88
C VAL A 180 3.58 -9.47 -10.27
N ILE A 181 3.43 -8.15 -10.36
CA ILE A 181 3.41 -7.43 -11.62
C ILE A 181 4.54 -6.40 -11.61
N ALA A 182 5.40 -6.49 -12.61
CA ALA A 182 6.48 -5.54 -12.85
C ALA A 182 5.89 -4.27 -13.49
N VAL A 183 5.57 -3.31 -12.66
CA VAL A 183 5.08 -1.97 -13.01
C VAL A 183 5.32 -1.03 -11.84
N GLY A 184 5.82 0.16 -12.11
CA GLY A 184 6.16 1.16 -11.09
C GLY A 184 5.31 2.42 -11.16
N GLY A 185 5.71 3.42 -10.38
CA GLY A 185 5.19 4.78 -10.47
C GLY A 185 3.69 4.96 -10.18
N VAL A 186 3.18 6.11 -10.57
CA VAL A 186 1.77 6.48 -10.42
C VAL A 186 0.87 5.62 -11.32
N GLN A 187 1.37 5.22 -12.49
CA GLN A 187 0.63 4.36 -13.42
C GLN A 187 0.32 2.99 -12.82
N ALA A 188 1.18 2.43 -11.98
CA ALA A 188 0.90 1.19 -11.24
C ALA A 188 -0.24 1.37 -10.23
N VAL A 189 -0.20 2.49 -9.52
CA VAL A 189 -1.27 2.87 -8.56
C VAL A 189 -2.59 3.05 -9.27
N ALA A 190 -2.58 3.78 -10.39
CA ALA A 190 -3.76 4.00 -11.22
C ALA A 190 -4.33 2.68 -11.76
N ALA A 191 -3.45 1.78 -12.23
CA ALA A 191 -3.85 0.47 -12.72
C ALA A 191 -4.55 -0.37 -11.63
N LEU A 192 -3.98 -0.41 -10.42
CA LEU A 192 -4.60 -1.11 -9.29
C LEU A 192 -5.88 -0.42 -8.79
N THR A 193 -5.99 0.89 -8.95
CA THR A 193 -7.17 1.68 -8.54
C THR A 193 -8.37 1.45 -9.47
N TYR A 194 -8.15 1.50 -10.77
CA TYR A 194 -9.22 1.47 -11.76
C TYR A 194 -9.40 0.10 -12.43
N GLY A 195 -8.39 -0.73 -12.39
CA GLY A 195 -8.25 -1.90 -13.24
C GLY A 195 -7.75 -1.49 -14.63
N ALA A 196 -6.76 -2.21 -15.17
CA ALA A 196 -6.20 -1.90 -16.49
C ALA A 196 -5.64 -3.18 -17.16
N GLY A 197 -6.30 -3.67 -18.20
CA GLY A 197 -5.90 -4.90 -18.89
C GLY A 197 -5.85 -6.11 -17.96
N PHE A 198 -4.70 -6.73 -17.84
CA PHE A 198 -4.49 -7.88 -16.96
C PHE A 198 -4.26 -7.50 -15.47
N ILE A 199 -4.13 -6.20 -15.15
CA ILE A 199 -3.98 -5.68 -13.81
C ILE A 199 -5.37 -5.44 -13.21
N PRO A 200 -5.84 -6.27 -12.28
CA PRO A 200 -7.18 -6.11 -11.75
C PRO A 200 -7.27 -4.96 -10.75
N ARG A 201 -8.45 -4.41 -10.63
CA ARG A 201 -8.77 -3.45 -9.56
C ARG A 201 -8.69 -4.13 -8.20
N VAL A 202 -8.13 -3.42 -7.20
CA VAL A 202 -8.02 -3.89 -5.82
C VAL A 202 -8.94 -3.08 -4.88
N ASP A 203 -9.28 -3.65 -3.72
CA ASP A 203 -10.13 -2.98 -2.73
C ASP A 203 -9.32 -2.10 -1.78
N LYS A 204 -8.04 -2.40 -1.64
CA LYS A 204 -7.10 -1.63 -0.81
C LYS A 204 -5.71 -1.70 -1.40
N LEU A 205 -5.03 -0.57 -1.41
CA LEU A 205 -3.64 -0.47 -1.81
C LEU A 205 -2.80 -0.03 -0.61
N VAL A 206 -1.70 -0.73 -0.37
CA VAL A 206 -0.77 -0.47 0.74
C VAL A 206 0.67 -0.50 0.24
N GLY A 207 1.54 0.18 0.94
CA GLY A 207 2.97 0.19 0.64
C GLY A 207 3.63 1.52 1.00
N PRO A 208 4.98 1.56 1.02
CA PRO A 208 5.72 2.80 1.22
C PRO A 208 5.60 3.66 -0.04
N GLY A 209 5.02 4.85 0.10
CA GLY A 209 4.87 5.83 -0.97
C GLY A 209 6.00 6.86 -0.99
N ASN A 210 6.33 7.38 -2.17
CA ASN A 210 7.20 8.54 -2.35
C ASN A 210 6.39 9.86 -2.32
N ALA A 211 7.03 10.99 -2.67
CA ALA A 211 6.38 12.30 -2.67
C ALA A 211 5.12 12.37 -3.56
N SER A 212 5.07 11.59 -4.63
CA SER A 212 3.92 11.52 -5.55
C SER A 212 2.63 10.96 -4.90
N TRP A 213 2.75 10.40 -3.70
CA TRP A 213 1.65 9.76 -2.96
C TRP A 213 1.18 10.58 -1.76
N ARG A 214 1.75 11.77 -1.53
CA ARG A 214 1.60 12.49 -0.25
C ARG A 214 0.23 13.11 0.02
N ARG A 215 -0.68 13.24 -0.95
CA ARG A 215 -2.00 13.87 -0.77
C ARG A 215 -3.16 13.09 -1.39
N PRO A 216 -3.51 11.90 -0.86
CA PRO A 216 -4.64 11.14 -1.37
C PRO A 216 -6.01 11.67 -0.95
N ASN A 217 -6.09 12.57 0.06
CA ASN A 217 -7.37 12.99 0.64
C ASN A 217 -8.23 13.87 -0.28
N GLU A 218 -7.64 14.44 -1.33
CA GLU A 218 -8.33 15.30 -2.31
C GLU A 218 -8.63 14.60 -3.63
N TRP A 219 -8.18 13.36 -3.80
CA TRP A 219 -8.44 12.58 -5.00
C TRP A 219 -9.80 11.90 -4.91
N PRO A 220 -10.51 11.66 -6.03
CA PRO A 220 -11.80 10.98 -6.03
C PRO A 220 -11.73 9.51 -5.62
N MET A 221 -10.82 9.20 -4.73
CA MET A 221 -10.59 7.90 -4.11
C MET A 221 -11.40 7.74 -2.82
N ALA A 222 -12.65 8.23 -2.80
CA ALA A 222 -13.55 8.11 -1.64
C ALA A 222 -13.81 6.69 -1.15
N HIS A 223 -13.25 5.69 -1.83
CA HIS A 223 -13.41 4.27 -1.51
C HIS A 223 -12.10 3.55 -1.16
N TRP A 224 -10.94 4.27 -1.13
CA TRP A 224 -9.63 3.65 -0.95
C TRP A 224 -8.90 4.25 0.23
N THR A 225 -8.58 3.44 1.21
CA THR A 225 -7.70 3.87 2.29
C THR A 225 -6.27 3.56 1.87
N LEU A 226 -5.56 4.57 1.37
CA LEU A 226 -4.12 4.51 1.25
C LEU A 226 -3.55 4.61 2.67
N ILE A 227 -3.04 3.51 3.21
CA ILE A 227 -2.31 3.57 4.47
C ILE A 227 -0.90 3.99 4.17
N TRP A 228 -0.63 5.28 4.39
CA TRP A 228 0.70 5.84 4.29
C TRP A 228 1.45 5.65 5.60
N TRP A 229 2.63 5.10 5.51
CA TRP A 229 3.52 4.92 6.63
C TRP A 229 4.57 6.05 6.68
N ARG A 230 4.50 6.88 7.70
CA ARG A 230 5.66 7.58 8.26
C ARG A 230 5.95 6.94 9.59
N ALA A 231 7.04 6.18 9.64
CA ALA A 231 7.63 5.46 10.77
C ALA A 231 7.32 5.98 12.18
N PRO A 232 7.48 5.26 13.26
CA PRO A 232 7.52 3.83 13.48
C PRO A 232 6.24 3.30 14.17
N LEU A 233 5.81 2.12 13.79
CA LEU A 233 4.88 1.29 14.58
C LEU A 233 3.55 1.94 15.01
N ARG A 234 2.69 2.34 14.09
CA ARG A 234 1.25 2.40 14.36
C ARG A 234 0.52 1.45 13.45
N PHE A 235 0.04 0.41 14.08
CA PHE A 235 -0.67 -0.71 13.54
C PHE A 235 -1.96 -0.34 12.83
N TRP A 236 -2.21 -1.04 11.80
CA TRP A 236 -3.39 -1.38 11.05
C TRP A 236 -4.69 -1.32 11.86
N SER A 237 -5.52 -0.36 11.60
CA SER A 237 -6.95 -0.55 11.76
C SER A 237 -7.48 -1.03 10.40
N LEU A 238 -7.83 -2.29 10.28
CA LEU A 238 -8.71 -2.78 9.24
C LEU A 238 -10.05 -2.06 9.40
N GLN A 239 -10.23 -0.93 8.76
CA GLN A 239 -11.55 -0.33 8.65
C GLN A 239 -12.30 -1.08 7.57
N MET A 240 -13.08 -2.03 7.98
CA MET A 240 -14.10 -2.63 7.14
C MET A 240 -15.29 -1.68 7.08
N LYS A 241 -15.52 -1.07 5.92
CA LYS A 241 -16.81 -0.49 5.58
C LYS A 241 -17.65 -1.57 4.90
N GLN A 242 -18.50 -2.24 5.61
CA GLN A 242 -19.70 -2.80 5.03
C GLN A 242 -20.85 -1.82 5.23
N GLN A 243 -21.38 -1.31 4.15
CA GLN A 243 -22.72 -0.72 4.14
C GLN A 243 -23.73 -1.89 4.15
N ILE A 244 -24.39 -2.08 5.25
CA ILE A 244 -25.62 -2.87 5.31
C ILE A 244 -26.70 -2.00 4.65
N PRO A 245 -27.44 -2.47 3.60
CA PRO A 245 -28.31 -1.63 2.78
C PRO A 245 -29.51 -0.98 3.48
N HIS A 246 -29.72 -1.17 4.77
CA HIS A 246 -30.91 -0.73 5.50
C HIS A 246 -30.69 0.18 6.71
N ILE A 247 -29.48 0.67 6.94
CA ILE A 247 -29.25 1.67 8.00
C ILE A 247 -28.88 3.00 7.34
N GLN A 248 -29.82 3.93 7.33
CA GLN A 248 -29.57 5.31 6.89
C GLN A 248 -28.53 5.99 7.81
N PRO A 249 -27.55 6.75 7.26
CA PRO A 249 -26.44 7.31 8.03
C PRO A 249 -26.79 8.58 8.80
N GLN A 250 -27.96 8.69 9.40
CA GLN A 250 -28.39 9.92 10.08
C GLN A 250 -28.24 9.95 11.60
N THR A 251 -27.71 8.93 12.25
CA THR A 251 -27.67 8.90 13.72
C THR A 251 -26.32 8.67 14.38
N CYS A 252 -25.22 8.90 13.71
CA CYS A 252 -23.92 8.80 14.38
C CYS A 252 -23.00 9.94 14.00
N PHE A 253 -23.27 11.16 14.48
CA PHE A 253 -22.24 12.16 14.76
C PHE A 253 -22.87 13.41 15.38
N HIS A 254 -23.02 13.40 16.69
CA HIS A 254 -22.89 14.61 17.49
C HIS A 254 -22.32 14.21 18.85
N ARG A 255 -21.02 14.32 18.99
CA ARG A 255 -20.40 14.67 20.26
C ARG A 255 -19.50 15.85 20.03
N GLN A 256 -20.09 16.99 20.26
CA GLN A 256 -19.37 18.22 20.52
C GLN A 256 -18.58 18.04 21.80
N SER A 257 -17.30 18.38 21.71
CA SER A 257 -16.48 18.77 22.84
C SER A 257 -17.01 20.09 23.41
N THR A 258 -17.49 20.07 24.64
CA THR A 258 -17.54 21.23 25.52
C THR A 258 -17.10 20.76 26.89
N MET A 259 -15.96 21.17 27.26
CA MET A 259 -15.29 21.71 28.43
C MET A 259 -13.83 21.30 28.49
#